data_b241e2df803b56746cc721a4200384e5
#
_entry.id   b241e2df803b56746cc721a4200384e5
#
_cell.length_a   1.000
_cell.length_b   1.000
_cell.length_c   1.000
_cell.angle_alpha   90.00
_cell.angle_beta   90.00
_cell.angle_gamma   90.00
#
_symmetry.space_group_name_H-M   'P 1'
#
loop_
_entity.id
_entity.type
_entity.pdbx_description
1 polymer ?
#
loop_
_entity_poly.entity_id
_entity_poly.type
_entity_poly.pdbx_seq_one_letter_code
_entity_poly.pdbx_strand_id
1 'polypeptide(L)'
;PWISTSNPNYWSDGLVILAVAPDSRKVGCYFGEDVAVTLDQQAAIQDAAKDQYRRADWYGGTVSMAAKTADVVGRVGGGGIVMTYILPGISALAGVTWLVYYLWRGVTARRRAREALRHYSQVTHDYETTELMAGTIPEDEPHGAQVMARYRWFLDEYEEVTRSWAEFGNPHGTQWFGTSSFKRATELEKRSEGLDSLDDVIANTATFLSLSRGWDRVWSNEQGPVLEDLQSLRRLCHEIDSSDVAENGSIAERTKEEREWVRSRKQRLDDMTSELEDGSLRPS
;
A
#
# COMPACT_ATOMS: atom_id res chain seq x y z
N PRO A 1 12.04 -55.64 15.92
CA PRO A 1 11.70 -56.84 15.15
C PRO A 1 11.48 -56.45 13.68
N TRP A 2 11.92 -57.33 12.77
CA TRP A 2 11.84 -57.06 11.31
C TRP A 2 10.53 -57.56 10.71
N ILE A 3 9.78 -58.32 11.48
CA ILE A 3 8.51 -58.94 11.09
C ILE A 3 7.38 -58.13 11.73
N SER A 4 6.30 -57.92 10.98
CA SER A 4 5.11 -57.25 11.45
C SER A 4 4.54 -57.92 12.71
N THR A 5 4.14 -57.10 13.68
CA THR A 5 3.49 -57.58 14.90
C THR A 5 2.05 -58.02 14.66
N SER A 6 1.43 -57.51 13.61
CA SER A 6 0.04 -57.82 13.22
C SER A 6 -0.05 -59.08 12.33
N ASN A 7 0.97 -59.37 11.49
CA ASN A 7 0.97 -60.50 10.58
C ASN A 7 2.40 -61.03 10.38
N PRO A 8 2.71 -62.24 10.87
CA PRO A 8 4.07 -62.82 10.79
C PRO A 8 4.55 -63.14 9.36
N ASN A 9 3.69 -63.03 8.37
CA ASN A 9 4.05 -63.23 6.97
C ASN A 9 4.50 -61.94 6.26
N TYR A 10 4.45 -60.80 6.94
CA TYR A 10 4.83 -59.52 6.37
C TYR A 10 5.97 -58.86 7.16
N TRP A 11 6.70 -57.96 6.49
CA TRP A 11 7.71 -57.10 7.13
C TRP A 11 7.06 -56.00 7.95
N SER A 12 7.75 -55.53 8.96
CA SER A 12 7.26 -54.43 9.81
C SER A 12 6.96 -53.17 8.98
N ASP A 13 5.96 -52.43 9.42
CA ASP A 13 5.57 -51.16 8.82
C ASP A 13 6.76 -50.17 8.75
N GLY A 14 6.87 -49.44 7.66
CA GLY A 14 7.96 -48.47 7.41
C GLY A 14 9.30 -49.16 7.06
N LEU A 15 9.37 -50.49 7.02
CA LEU A 15 10.61 -51.18 6.75
C LEU A 15 10.84 -51.36 5.24
N VAL A 16 12.04 -51.02 4.80
CA VAL A 16 12.54 -51.34 3.46
C VAL A 16 13.81 -52.15 3.57
N ILE A 17 13.85 -53.32 2.91
CA ILE A 17 15.00 -54.20 2.90
C ILE A 17 15.56 -54.26 1.49
N LEU A 18 16.81 -53.86 1.32
CA LEU A 18 17.57 -54.03 0.10
C LEU A 18 18.56 -55.19 0.30
N ALA A 19 18.34 -56.28 -0.36
CA ALA A 19 19.16 -57.49 -0.25
C ALA A 19 20.06 -57.67 -1.48
N VAL A 20 21.35 -57.87 -1.24
CA VAL A 20 22.33 -58.13 -2.31
C VAL A 20 23.07 -59.42 -1.96
N ALA A 21 23.07 -60.37 -2.87
CA ALA A 21 23.78 -61.66 -2.75
C ALA A 21 24.83 -61.76 -3.86
N PRO A 22 26.08 -61.33 -3.63
CA PRO A 22 27.14 -61.26 -4.64
C PRO A 22 27.44 -62.57 -5.27
N ASP A 23 27.54 -63.66 -4.47
CA ASP A 23 27.90 -64.99 -4.93
C ASP A 23 26.86 -65.58 -5.87
N SER A 24 25.60 -65.38 -5.60
CA SER A 24 24.49 -65.86 -6.44
C SER A 24 24.02 -64.88 -7.48
N ARG A 25 24.62 -63.63 -7.51
CA ARG A 25 24.26 -62.52 -8.40
C ARG A 25 22.79 -62.14 -8.36
N LYS A 26 22.18 -62.22 -7.18
CA LYS A 26 20.77 -61.91 -6.95
C LYS A 26 20.65 -60.65 -6.15
N VAL A 27 19.62 -59.84 -6.51
CA VAL A 27 19.23 -58.62 -5.84
C VAL A 27 17.73 -58.67 -5.55
N GLY A 28 17.34 -58.25 -4.37
CA GLY A 28 15.93 -58.17 -3.98
C GLY A 28 15.63 -56.87 -3.21
N CYS A 29 14.41 -56.40 -3.33
CA CYS A 29 13.88 -55.37 -2.48
C CYS A 29 12.54 -55.82 -1.88
N TYR A 30 12.37 -55.60 -0.60
CA TYR A 30 11.19 -55.99 0.15
C TYR A 30 10.69 -54.81 0.95
N PHE A 31 9.39 -54.70 1.08
CA PHE A 31 8.71 -53.54 1.67
C PHE A 31 7.75 -54.00 2.76
N GLY A 32 7.59 -53.18 3.79
CA GLY A 32 6.57 -53.36 4.80
C GLY A 32 5.16 -53.23 4.19
N GLU A 33 4.16 -53.74 4.90
CA GLU A 33 2.77 -53.79 4.42
C GLU A 33 2.20 -52.41 4.11
N ASP A 34 2.64 -51.40 4.83
CA ASP A 34 2.23 -49.96 4.67
C ASP A 34 2.94 -49.28 3.49
N VAL A 35 4.00 -49.89 2.91
CA VAL A 35 4.77 -49.30 1.80
C VAL A 35 4.23 -49.81 0.48
N ALA A 36 3.29 -49.10 -0.12
CA ALA A 36 2.66 -49.47 -1.38
C ALA A 36 3.60 -49.22 -2.58
N VAL A 37 4.32 -50.26 -3.02
CA VAL A 37 5.21 -50.25 -4.19
C VAL A 37 4.75 -51.31 -5.19
N THR A 38 4.52 -50.92 -6.44
CA THR A 38 4.10 -51.83 -7.51
C THR A 38 5.26 -52.70 -7.97
N LEU A 39 4.97 -53.85 -8.63
CA LEU A 39 5.98 -54.74 -9.19
C LEU A 39 6.90 -54.03 -10.21
N ASP A 40 6.35 -53.10 -11.03
CA ASP A 40 7.13 -52.31 -11.98
C ASP A 40 8.09 -51.35 -11.28
N GLN A 41 7.66 -50.76 -10.17
CA GLN A 41 8.51 -49.90 -9.33
C GLN A 41 9.62 -50.70 -8.63
N GLN A 42 9.31 -51.92 -8.15
CA GLN A 42 10.32 -52.83 -7.59
C GLN A 42 11.36 -53.23 -8.65
N ALA A 43 10.91 -53.55 -9.86
CA ALA A 43 11.80 -53.83 -10.98
C ALA A 43 12.70 -52.60 -11.31
N ALA A 44 12.14 -51.39 -11.35
CA ALA A 44 12.90 -50.19 -11.60
C ALA A 44 13.94 -49.88 -10.51
N ILE A 45 13.65 -50.20 -9.23
CA ILE A 45 14.60 -50.08 -8.12
C ILE A 45 15.78 -51.06 -8.32
N GLN A 46 15.49 -52.29 -8.67
CA GLN A 46 16.52 -53.33 -8.92
C GLN A 46 17.36 -52.99 -10.16
N ASP A 47 16.72 -52.49 -11.23
CA ASP A 47 17.38 -52.13 -12.48
C ASP A 47 18.33 -50.95 -12.31
N ALA A 48 18.04 -50.00 -11.41
CA ALA A 48 18.89 -48.86 -11.13
C ALA A 48 20.32 -49.25 -10.66
N ALA A 49 20.50 -50.41 -10.08
CA ALA A 49 21.79 -50.89 -9.58
C ALA A 49 22.47 -51.95 -10.50
N LYS A 50 21.77 -52.42 -11.53
CA LYS A 50 22.20 -53.57 -12.35
C LYS A 50 23.57 -53.38 -13.02
N ASP A 51 23.83 -52.23 -13.57
CA ASP A 51 25.08 -51.95 -14.30
C ASP A 51 26.29 -51.85 -13.37
N GLN A 52 26.12 -51.31 -12.18
CA GLN A 52 27.16 -51.26 -11.15
C GLN A 52 27.47 -52.69 -10.62
N TYR A 53 26.45 -53.45 -10.32
CA TYR A 53 26.62 -54.82 -9.86
C TYR A 53 27.26 -55.73 -10.91
N ARG A 54 26.97 -55.53 -12.20
CA ARG A 54 27.65 -56.27 -13.30
C ARG A 54 29.16 -56.00 -13.36
N ARG A 55 29.58 -54.81 -12.93
CA ARG A 55 30.98 -54.39 -12.88
C ARG A 55 31.62 -54.67 -11.52
N ALA A 56 30.95 -55.42 -10.65
CA ALA A 56 31.36 -55.70 -9.28
C ALA A 56 31.51 -54.43 -8.38
N ASP A 57 30.93 -53.29 -8.78
CA ASP A 57 30.81 -52.10 -7.95
C ASP A 57 29.62 -52.25 -6.99
N TRP A 58 29.84 -53.01 -5.93
CA TRP A 58 28.80 -53.31 -4.92
C TRP A 58 28.37 -52.09 -4.14
N TYR A 59 29.30 -51.18 -3.86
CA TYR A 59 29.01 -49.94 -3.15
C TYR A 59 28.15 -49.01 -4.01
N GLY A 60 28.59 -48.68 -5.21
CA GLY A 60 27.86 -47.79 -6.14
C GLY A 60 26.48 -48.36 -6.46
N GLY A 61 26.37 -49.69 -6.67
CA GLY A 61 25.09 -50.34 -6.91
C GLY A 61 24.11 -50.20 -5.75
N THR A 62 24.60 -50.41 -4.52
CA THR A 62 23.75 -50.29 -3.32
C THR A 62 23.28 -48.83 -3.10
N VAL A 63 24.15 -47.86 -3.31
CA VAL A 63 23.79 -46.43 -3.22
C VAL A 63 22.75 -46.08 -4.29
N SER A 64 22.92 -46.52 -5.52
CA SER A 64 21.98 -46.27 -6.62
C SER A 64 20.61 -46.91 -6.35
N MET A 65 20.60 -48.13 -5.82
CA MET A 65 19.38 -48.83 -5.42
C MET A 65 18.66 -48.12 -4.27
N ALA A 66 19.41 -47.68 -3.25
CA ALA A 66 18.85 -46.92 -2.12
C ALA A 66 18.29 -45.57 -2.55
N ALA A 67 19.00 -44.81 -3.39
CA ALA A 67 18.53 -43.53 -3.94
C ALA A 67 17.25 -43.70 -4.76
N LYS A 68 17.18 -44.73 -5.61
CA LYS A 68 15.98 -45.03 -6.39
C LYS A 68 14.81 -45.46 -5.51
N THR A 69 15.09 -46.23 -4.45
CA THR A 69 14.07 -46.59 -3.44
C THR A 69 13.52 -45.38 -2.75
N ALA A 70 14.38 -44.45 -2.29
CA ALA A 70 13.95 -43.23 -1.66
C ALA A 70 13.09 -42.36 -2.60
N ASP A 71 13.43 -42.28 -3.88
CA ASP A 71 12.65 -41.57 -4.91
C ASP A 71 11.25 -42.19 -5.10
N VAL A 72 11.17 -43.53 -5.14
CA VAL A 72 9.91 -44.26 -5.32
C VAL A 72 9.03 -44.18 -4.05
N VAL A 73 9.60 -44.49 -2.88
CA VAL A 73 8.87 -44.49 -1.60
C VAL A 73 8.50 -43.08 -1.18
N GLY A 74 9.38 -42.07 -1.38
CA GLY A 74 9.11 -40.69 -1.10
C GLY A 74 7.96 -40.11 -1.94
N ARG A 75 7.79 -40.59 -3.16
CA ARG A 75 6.65 -40.21 -4.02
C ARG A 75 5.33 -40.86 -3.60
N VAL A 76 5.36 -42.05 -3.03
CA VAL A 76 4.14 -42.80 -2.65
C VAL A 76 3.53 -42.28 -1.34
N GLY A 77 4.37 -41.82 -0.38
CA GLY A 77 3.86 -41.30 0.91
C GLY A 77 3.60 -39.81 0.96
N GLY A 78 4.38 -38.96 0.22
CA GLY A 78 4.31 -37.51 0.30
C GLY A 78 3.46 -36.82 -0.78
N GLY A 79 3.38 -37.44 -1.97
CA GLY A 79 2.66 -36.82 -3.10
C GLY A 79 1.15 -36.84 -2.96
N GLY A 80 0.57 -37.83 -2.32
CA GLY A 80 -0.87 -37.98 -2.17
C GLY A 80 -1.51 -36.87 -1.31
N ILE A 81 -0.94 -36.55 -0.18
CA ILE A 81 -1.45 -35.52 0.72
C ILE A 81 -1.21 -34.13 0.11
N VAL A 82 -0.03 -33.87 -0.47
CA VAL A 82 0.31 -32.61 -1.12
C VAL A 82 -0.56 -32.36 -2.35
N MET A 83 -0.69 -33.38 -3.21
CA MET A 83 -1.51 -33.21 -4.44
C MET A 83 -3.02 -33.21 -4.14
N THR A 84 -3.48 -34.00 -3.16
CA THR A 84 -4.91 -34.21 -2.93
C THR A 84 -5.51 -33.14 -2.04
N TYR A 85 -4.78 -32.60 -1.07
CA TYR A 85 -5.33 -31.65 -0.08
C TYR A 85 -4.62 -30.30 -0.02
N ILE A 86 -3.29 -30.27 -0.13
CA ILE A 86 -2.52 -29.01 0.03
C ILE A 86 -2.64 -28.15 -1.22
N LEU A 87 -2.47 -28.69 -2.42
CA LEU A 87 -2.61 -27.93 -3.66
C LEU A 87 -4.03 -27.34 -3.87
N PRO A 88 -5.12 -28.12 -3.71
CA PRO A 88 -6.46 -27.55 -3.75
C PRO A 88 -6.73 -26.54 -2.62
N GLY A 89 -6.19 -26.76 -1.42
CA GLY A 89 -6.29 -25.84 -0.31
C GLY A 89 -5.62 -24.50 -0.59
N ILE A 90 -4.40 -24.51 -1.14
CA ILE A 90 -3.68 -23.30 -1.57
C ILE A 90 -4.43 -22.59 -2.70
N SER A 91 -4.94 -23.34 -3.68
CA SER A 91 -5.71 -22.78 -4.80
C SER A 91 -7.02 -22.14 -4.34
N ALA A 92 -7.71 -22.77 -3.39
CA ALA A 92 -8.92 -22.21 -2.80
C ALA A 92 -8.62 -20.93 -2.02
N LEU A 93 -7.57 -20.91 -1.20
CA LEU A 93 -7.14 -19.73 -0.46
C LEU A 93 -6.76 -18.57 -1.40
N ALA A 94 -5.99 -18.87 -2.45
CA ALA A 94 -5.63 -17.89 -3.48
C ALA A 94 -6.86 -17.35 -4.20
N GLY A 95 -7.83 -18.22 -4.52
CA GLY A 95 -9.11 -17.84 -5.13
C GLY A 95 -9.94 -16.91 -4.24
N VAL A 96 -10.06 -17.22 -2.94
CA VAL A 96 -10.75 -16.39 -1.97
C VAL A 96 -10.05 -15.04 -1.81
N THR A 97 -8.73 -15.02 -1.69
CA THR A 97 -7.94 -13.79 -1.58
C THR A 97 -8.13 -12.90 -2.81
N TRP A 98 -8.09 -13.51 -4.00
CA TRP A 98 -8.33 -12.79 -5.26
C TRP A 98 -9.76 -12.24 -5.35
N LEU A 99 -10.76 -13.02 -4.92
CA LEU A 99 -12.16 -12.59 -4.88
C LEU A 99 -12.36 -11.41 -3.92
N VAL A 100 -11.80 -11.49 -2.72
CA VAL A 100 -11.86 -10.40 -1.73
C VAL A 100 -11.21 -9.13 -2.28
N TYR A 101 -10.02 -9.25 -2.90
CA TYR A 101 -9.34 -8.13 -3.54
C TYR A 101 -10.17 -7.54 -4.69
N TYR A 102 -10.77 -8.39 -5.52
CA TYR A 102 -11.63 -7.98 -6.63
C TYR A 102 -12.86 -7.21 -6.14
N LEU A 103 -13.56 -7.73 -5.12
CA LEU A 103 -14.71 -7.07 -4.51
C LEU A 103 -14.33 -5.74 -3.84
N TRP A 104 -13.25 -5.76 -3.05
CA TRP A 104 -12.71 -4.55 -2.42
C TRP A 104 -12.43 -3.44 -3.45
N ARG A 105 -11.80 -3.79 -4.56
CA ARG A 105 -11.48 -2.86 -5.63
C ARG A 105 -12.73 -2.22 -6.24
N GLY A 106 -13.78 -3.01 -6.49
CA GLY A 106 -15.03 -2.49 -7.04
C GLY A 106 -15.78 -1.56 -6.07
N VAL A 107 -15.81 -1.93 -4.78
CA VAL A 107 -16.40 -1.09 -3.72
C VAL A 107 -15.63 0.22 -3.58
N THR A 108 -14.30 0.15 -3.58
CA THR A 108 -13.43 1.32 -3.47
C THR A 108 -13.56 2.24 -4.69
N ALA A 109 -13.64 1.69 -5.91
CA ALA A 109 -13.86 2.47 -7.12
C ALA A 109 -15.19 3.25 -7.07
N ARG A 110 -16.26 2.61 -6.61
CA ARG A 110 -17.57 3.27 -6.43
C ARG A 110 -17.53 4.37 -5.36
N ARG A 111 -16.82 4.13 -4.27
CA ARG A 111 -16.66 5.13 -3.20
C ARG A 111 -15.91 6.35 -3.72
N ARG A 112 -14.78 6.14 -4.37
CA ARG A 112 -13.96 7.21 -4.96
C ARG A 112 -14.72 8.01 -6.02
N ALA A 113 -15.45 7.34 -6.92
CA ALA A 113 -16.27 8.04 -7.89
C ALA A 113 -17.37 8.89 -7.25
N ARG A 114 -17.95 8.47 -6.11
CA ARG A 114 -18.94 9.27 -5.39
C ARG A 114 -18.33 10.47 -4.70
N GLU A 115 -17.14 10.33 -4.10
CA GLU A 115 -16.41 11.46 -3.51
C GLU A 115 -15.98 12.45 -4.61
N ALA A 116 -15.42 11.95 -5.71
CA ALA A 116 -15.09 12.78 -6.85
C ALA A 116 -16.30 13.56 -7.39
N LEU A 117 -17.47 12.90 -7.50
CA LEU A 117 -18.70 13.56 -7.95
C LEU A 117 -19.17 14.62 -6.95
N ARG A 118 -18.98 14.39 -5.66
CA ARG A 118 -19.33 15.37 -4.63
C ARG A 118 -18.49 16.64 -4.77
N HIS A 119 -17.15 16.53 -4.85
CA HIS A 119 -16.25 17.65 -5.05
C HIS A 119 -16.56 18.36 -6.38
N TYR A 120 -16.70 17.61 -7.47
CA TYR A 120 -17.02 18.19 -8.77
C TYR A 120 -18.38 18.91 -8.77
N SER A 121 -19.41 18.36 -8.11
CA SER A 121 -20.72 19.02 -8.02
C SER A 121 -20.69 20.29 -7.18
N GLN A 122 -19.86 20.34 -6.13
CA GLN A 122 -19.65 21.52 -5.32
C GLN A 122 -19.00 22.63 -6.15
N VAL A 123 -17.87 22.33 -6.79
CA VAL A 123 -17.18 23.27 -7.69
C VAL A 123 -18.11 23.78 -8.80
N THR A 124 -18.91 22.88 -9.41
CA THR A 124 -19.85 23.28 -10.45
C THR A 124 -20.94 24.21 -9.90
N HIS A 125 -21.37 24.00 -8.66
CA HIS A 125 -22.36 24.88 -8.02
C HIS A 125 -21.80 26.26 -7.74
N ASP A 126 -20.54 26.31 -7.32
CA ASP A 126 -19.87 27.56 -6.88
C ASP A 126 -19.17 28.28 -8.04
N TYR A 127 -19.11 27.65 -9.25
CA TYR A 127 -18.36 28.13 -10.41
C TYR A 127 -18.65 29.62 -10.77
N GLU A 128 -19.92 30.00 -10.88
CA GLU A 128 -20.31 31.36 -11.21
C GLU A 128 -19.87 32.36 -10.11
N THR A 129 -19.93 31.93 -8.86
CA THR A 129 -19.52 32.74 -7.71
C THR A 129 -18.00 32.93 -7.70
N THR A 130 -17.25 31.87 -7.99
CA THR A 130 -15.78 31.89 -8.08
C THR A 130 -15.32 32.77 -9.24
N GLU A 131 -15.99 32.72 -10.38
CA GLU A 131 -15.72 33.61 -11.53
C GLU A 131 -15.92 35.09 -11.15
N LEU A 132 -17.02 35.38 -10.49
CA LEU A 132 -17.29 36.76 -10.00
C LEU A 132 -16.24 37.24 -8.98
N MET A 133 -15.87 36.34 -8.04
CA MET A 133 -14.85 36.66 -7.02
C MET A 133 -13.47 36.84 -7.66
N ALA A 134 -13.08 35.98 -8.58
CA ALA A 134 -11.82 36.11 -9.31
C ALA A 134 -11.72 37.47 -10.03
N GLY A 135 -12.82 37.94 -10.61
CA GLY A 135 -12.88 39.24 -11.26
C GLY A 135 -12.67 40.46 -10.33
N THR A 136 -12.71 40.25 -9.00
CA THR A 136 -12.43 41.31 -8.02
C THR A 136 -10.96 41.36 -7.59
N ILE A 137 -10.15 40.37 -7.98
CA ILE A 137 -8.75 40.29 -7.58
C ILE A 137 -7.90 41.21 -8.47
N PRO A 138 -7.15 42.19 -7.91
CA PRO A 138 -6.30 43.06 -8.69
C PRO A 138 -5.09 42.32 -9.27
N GLU A 139 -4.96 42.32 -10.61
CA GLU A 139 -3.86 41.64 -11.32
C GLU A 139 -2.53 42.44 -11.27
N ASP A 140 -2.57 43.71 -10.95
CA ASP A 140 -1.42 44.59 -10.87
C ASP A 140 -0.56 44.37 -9.62
N GLU A 141 -1.09 43.63 -8.65
CA GLU A 141 -0.36 43.25 -7.44
C GLU A 141 0.27 41.86 -7.57
N PRO A 142 1.49 41.65 -7.04
CA PRO A 142 2.21 40.37 -7.19
C PRO A 142 1.43 39.17 -6.66
N HIS A 143 0.70 39.34 -5.54
CA HIS A 143 -0.11 38.28 -4.96
C HIS A 143 -1.36 37.99 -5.80
N GLY A 144 -2.06 39.04 -6.22
CA GLY A 144 -3.23 38.97 -7.08
C GLY A 144 -2.89 38.31 -8.43
N ALA A 145 -1.75 38.66 -9.04
CA ALA A 145 -1.27 38.00 -10.27
C ALA A 145 -1.04 36.50 -10.11
N GLN A 146 -0.52 36.07 -8.94
CA GLN A 146 -0.34 34.63 -8.65
C GLN A 146 -1.67 33.90 -8.53
N VAL A 147 -2.65 34.51 -7.86
CA VAL A 147 -3.99 33.91 -7.71
C VAL A 147 -4.70 33.84 -9.05
N MET A 148 -4.58 34.90 -9.87
CA MET A 148 -5.15 34.89 -11.23
C MET A 148 -4.49 33.87 -12.15
N ALA A 149 -3.19 33.58 -11.98
CA ALA A 149 -2.54 32.49 -12.69
C ALA A 149 -3.12 31.11 -12.26
N ARG A 150 -3.42 30.93 -10.97
CA ARG A 150 -4.08 29.72 -10.46
C ARG A 150 -5.54 29.63 -10.94
N TYR A 151 -6.25 30.76 -11.04
CA TYR A 151 -7.60 30.78 -11.58
C TYR A 151 -7.64 30.36 -13.04
N ARG A 152 -6.70 30.80 -13.88
CA ARG A 152 -6.60 30.34 -15.28
C ARG A 152 -6.36 28.83 -15.35
N TRP A 153 -5.47 28.31 -14.51
CA TRP A 153 -5.26 26.86 -14.41
C TRP A 153 -6.53 26.13 -13.92
N PHE A 154 -7.28 26.72 -12.98
CA PHE A 154 -8.57 26.18 -12.52
C PHE A 154 -9.58 26.04 -13.67
N LEU A 155 -9.68 27.01 -14.56
CA LEU A 155 -10.57 26.96 -15.73
C LEU A 155 -10.20 25.82 -16.67
N ASP A 156 -8.92 25.69 -17.00
CA ASP A 156 -8.39 24.62 -17.86
C ASP A 156 -8.64 23.23 -17.24
N GLU A 157 -8.38 23.08 -15.96
CA GLU A 157 -8.56 21.83 -15.22
C GLU A 157 -10.04 21.46 -15.06
N TYR A 158 -10.92 22.44 -14.83
CA TYR A 158 -12.36 22.23 -14.76
C TYR A 158 -12.91 21.67 -16.08
N GLU A 159 -12.48 22.22 -17.21
CA GLU A 159 -12.87 21.73 -18.53
C GLU A 159 -12.39 20.29 -18.74
N GLU A 160 -11.16 19.98 -18.33
CA GLU A 160 -10.59 18.63 -18.50
C GLU A 160 -11.25 17.60 -17.58
N VAL A 161 -11.55 17.97 -16.32
CA VAL A 161 -12.30 17.12 -15.38
C VAL A 161 -13.71 16.86 -15.91
N THR A 162 -14.38 17.88 -16.45
CA THR A 162 -15.69 17.75 -17.06
C THR A 162 -15.67 16.77 -18.23
N ARG A 163 -14.68 16.87 -19.10
CA ARG A 163 -14.45 15.92 -20.20
C ARG A 163 -14.19 14.50 -19.68
N SER A 164 -13.33 14.38 -18.66
CA SER A 164 -13.01 13.09 -18.04
C SER A 164 -14.24 12.44 -17.40
N TRP A 165 -15.15 13.21 -16.82
CA TRP A 165 -16.44 12.72 -16.33
C TRP A 165 -17.34 12.21 -17.47
N ALA A 166 -17.41 12.93 -18.56
CA ALA A 166 -18.19 12.50 -19.75
C ALA A 166 -17.63 11.17 -20.31
N GLU A 167 -16.32 11.02 -20.38
CA GLU A 167 -15.65 9.78 -20.83
C GLU A 167 -15.78 8.63 -19.82
N PHE A 168 -15.78 8.91 -18.53
CA PHE A 168 -15.97 7.90 -17.50
C PHE A 168 -17.35 7.29 -17.57
N GLY A 169 -18.34 8.09 -17.91
CA GLY A 169 -19.73 7.70 -18.03
C GLY A 169 -20.31 7.19 -16.71
N ASN A 170 -21.24 6.25 -16.80
CA ASN A 170 -21.88 5.67 -15.61
C ASN A 170 -21.66 4.15 -15.60
N PRO A 171 -20.57 3.64 -15.01
CA PRO A 171 -20.31 2.20 -14.96
C PRO A 171 -21.42 1.43 -14.26
N HIS A 172 -21.84 0.30 -14.86
CA HIS A 172 -22.93 -0.52 -14.35
C HIS A 172 -22.44 -1.90 -13.90
N GLY A 173 -23.05 -2.46 -12.87
CA GLY A 173 -22.86 -3.85 -12.45
C GLY A 173 -21.38 -4.22 -12.24
N THR A 174 -20.88 -5.14 -13.07
CA THR A 174 -19.51 -5.69 -12.99
C THR A 174 -18.43 -4.75 -13.52
N GLN A 175 -18.77 -3.72 -14.29
CA GLN A 175 -17.80 -2.75 -14.84
C GLN A 175 -17.03 -2.02 -13.74
N TRP A 176 -17.63 -1.84 -12.57
CA TRP A 176 -16.96 -1.24 -11.40
C TRP A 176 -15.73 -1.99 -10.92
N PHE A 177 -15.68 -3.29 -11.14
CA PHE A 177 -14.58 -4.14 -10.71
C PHE A 177 -13.40 -4.16 -11.69
N GLY A 178 -13.55 -3.51 -12.86
CA GLY A 178 -12.51 -3.36 -13.85
C GLY A 178 -11.33 -2.51 -13.36
N THR A 179 -10.13 -2.82 -13.84
CA THR A 179 -8.91 -2.04 -13.52
C THR A 179 -9.00 -0.61 -14.05
N SER A 180 -9.62 -0.42 -15.23
CA SER A 180 -9.83 0.88 -15.83
C SER A 180 -10.77 1.75 -15.01
N SER A 181 -11.89 1.20 -14.52
CA SER A 181 -12.84 1.94 -13.68
C SER A 181 -12.21 2.37 -12.37
N PHE A 182 -11.41 1.50 -11.72
CA PHE A 182 -10.70 1.84 -10.51
C PHE A 182 -9.68 2.97 -10.72
N LYS A 183 -8.87 2.88 -11.79
CA LYS A 183 -7.88 3.91 -12.11
C LYS A 183 -8.53 5.26 -12.43
N ARG A 184 -9.56 5.25 -13.28
CA ARG A 184 -10.30 6.48 -13.66
C ARG A 184 -11.01 7.11 -12.47
N ALA A 185 -11.67 6.31 -11.62
CA ALA A 185 -12.30 6.83 -10.41
C ALA A 185 -11.29 7.45 -9.43
N THR A 186 -10.10 6.86 -9.31
CA THR A 186 -9.01 7.41 -8.47
C THR A 186 -8.48 8.73 -9.03
N GLU A 187 -8.33 8.81 -10.34
CA GLU A 187 -7.86 10.02 -11.01
C GLU A 187 -8.90 11.15 -10.89
N LEU A 188 -10.18 10.83 -11.13
CA LEU A 188 -11.28 11.78 -10.96
C LEU A 188 -11.38 12.30 -9.53
N GLU A 189 -11.25 11.41 -8.51
CA GLU A 189 -11.24 11.80 -7.11
C GLU A 189 -10.15 12.84 -6.83
N LYS A 190 -8.90 12.52 -7.21
CA LYS A 190 -7.76 13.39 -6.99
C LYS A 190 -7.89 14.75 -7.68
N ARG A 191 -8.35 14.75 -8.93
CA ARG A 191 -8.51 15.99 -9.71
C ARG A 191 -9.67 16.84 -9.20
N SER A 192 -10.81 16.21 -8.88
CA SER A 192 -11.98 16.93 -8.35
C SER A 192 -11.70 17.51 -6.96
N GLU A 193 -10.96 16.79 -6.09
CA GLU A 193 -10.48 17.30 -4.79
C GLU A 193 -9.52 18.48 -4.98
N GLY A 194 -8.62 18.40 -5.95
CA GLY A 194 -7.69 19.48 -6.30
C GLY A 194 -8.43 20.74 -6.78
N LEU A 195 -9.48 20.59 -7.60
CA LEU A 195 -10.32 21.71 -8.04
C LEU A 195 -11.09 22.35 -6.88
N ASP A 196 -11.70 21.55 -6.02
CA ASP A 196 -12.45 22.03 -4.85
C ASP A 196 -11.54 22.81 -3.89
N SER A 197 -10.35 22.29 -3.61
CA SER A 197 -9.34 22.99 -2.82
C SER A 197 -8.89 24.31 -3.43
N LEU A 198 -8.79 24.39 -4.76
CA LEU A 198 -8.38 25.59 -5.45
C LEU A 198 -9.50 26.64 -5.50
N ASP A 199 -10.74 26.20 -5.65
CA ASP A 199 -11.94 27.03 -5.57
C ASP A 199 -11.98 27.76 -4.22
N ASP A 200 -11.80 27.03 -3.13
CA ASP A 200 -11.70 27.58 -1.77
C ASP A 200 -10.57 28.63 -1.64
N VAL A 201 -9.40 28.35 -2.23
CA VAL A 201 -8.27 29.31 -2.19
C VAL A 201 -8.60 30.60 -2.94
N ILE A 202 -9.24 30.52 -4.10
CA ILE A 202 -9.64 31.70 -4.89
C ILE A 202 -10.68 32.52 -4.11
N ALA A 203 -11.72 31.86 -3.58
CA ALA A 203 -12.79 32.48 -2.82
C ALA A 203 -12.26 33.16 -1.54
N ASN A 204 -11.40 32.47 -0.78
CA ASN A 204 -10.76 33.00 0.42
C ASN A 204 -9.88 34.21 0.09
N THR A 205 -9.07 34.11 -0.97
CA THR A 205 -8.19 35.21 -1.37
C THR A 205 -9.01 36.44 -1.79
N ALA A 206 -10.04 36.26 -2.61
CA ALA A 206 -10.92 37.34 -3.02
C ALA A 206 -11.62 37.98 -1.81
N THR A 207 -12.13 37.19 -0.88
CA THR A 207 -12.75 37.62 0.36
C THR A 207 -11.80 38.45 1.22
N PHE A 208 -10.53 38.00 1.35
CA PHE A 208 -9.51 38.70 2.13
C PHE A 208 -9.05 39.99 1.46
N LEU A 209 -8.70 39.96 0.18
CA LEU A 209 -8.20 41.14 -0.55
C LEU A 209 -9.26 42.26 -0.66
N SER A 210 -10.52 41.90 -0.78
CA SER A 210 -11.62 42.87 -0.82
C SER A 210 -12.11 43.31 0.56
N LEU A 211 -11.58 42.75 1.64
CA LEU A 211 -12.07 42.92 3.03
C LEU A 211 -13.60 42.74 3.11
N SER A 212 -14.14 41.81 2.32
CA SER A 212 -15.57 41.54 2.27
C SER A 212 -16.01 40.74 3.52
N ARG A 213 -17.34 40.62 3.71
CA ARG A 213 -17.89 39.94 4.89
C ARG A 213 -17.28 38.57 5.12
N GLY A 214 -16.64 38.34 6.28
CA GLY A 214 -15.99 37.09 6.66
C GLY A 214 -14.49 37.07 6.43
N TRP A 215 -13.87 38.15 6.00
CA TRP A 215 -12.42 38.27 5.83
C TRP A 215 -11.65 37.99 7.13
N ASP A 216 -12.20 38.35 8.28
CA ASP A 216 -11.67 38.07 9.62
C ASP A 216 -11.48 36.58 9.88
N ARG A 217 -12.45 35.76 9.45
CA ARG A 217 -12.36 34.30 9.55
C ARG A 217 -11.29 33.76 8.63
N VAL A 218 -11.23 34.24 7.38
CA VAL A 218 -10.20 33.83 6.42
C VAL A 218 -8.82 34.16 6.98
N TRP A 219 -8.62 35.38 7.45
CA TRP A 219 -7.37 35.81 8.06
C TRP A 219 -6.98 34.97 9.27
N SER A 220 -7.92 34.71 10.17
CA SER A 220 -7.70 33.84 11.34
C SER A 220 -7.30 32.41 10.95
N ASN A 221 -7.91 31.83 9.91
CA ASN A 221 -7.57 30.51 9.41
C ASN A 221 -6.15 30.48 8.82
N GLU A 222 -5.77 31.49 8.04
CA GLU A 222 -4.43 31.61 7.45
C GLU A 222 -3.34 31.81 8.53
N GLN A 223 -3.66 32.49 9.63
CA GLN A 223 -2.74 32.61 10.76
C GLN A 223 -2.55 31.31 11.54
N GLY A 224 -3.53 30.40 11.51
CA GLY A 224 -3.55 29.18 12.32
C GLY A 224 -2.25 28.39 12.26
N PRO A 225 -1.77 27.95 11.09
CA PRO A 225 -0.51 27.21 10.94
C PRO A 225 0.70 27.96 11.47
N VAL A 226 0.79 29.26 11.20
CA VAL A 226 1.90 30.12 11.67
C VAL A 226 1.91 30.22 13.19
N LEU A 227 0.74 30.39 13.81
CA LEU A 227 0.60 30.43 15.27
C LEU A 227 0.94 29.09 15.91
N GLU A 228 0.58 27.97 15.29
CA GLU A 228 0.93 26.63 15.74
C GLU A 228 2.45 26.38 15.68
N ASP A 229 3.11 26.82 14.60
CA ASP A 229 4.56 26.73 14.45
C ASP A 229 5.27 27.60 15.51
N LEU A 230 4.81 28.84 15.72
CA LEU A 230 5.35 29.73 16.75
C LEU A 230 5.17 29.13 18.16
N GLN A 231 4.03 28.51 18.45
CA GLN A 231 3.80 27.82 19.72
C GLN A 231 4.70 26.60 19.89
N SER A 232 4.92 25.85 18.83
CA SER A 232 5.78 24.68 18.82
C SER A 232 7.25 25.07 19.06
N LEU A 233 7.72 26.13 18.40
CA LEU A 233 9.06 26.67 18.61
C LEU A 233 9.23 27.18 20.05
N ARG A 234 8.23 27.89 20.57
CA ARG A 234 8.25 28.34 21.98
C ARG A 234 8.34 27.20 22.97
N ARG A 235 7.62 26.09 22.71
CA ARG A 235 7.64 24.88 23.52
C ARG A 235 9.02 24.22 23.47
N LEU A 236 9.61 24.11 22.28
CA LEU A 236 10.96 23.57 22.09
C LEU A 236 12.01 24.42 22.86
N CYS A 237 11.94 25.74 22.78
CA CYS A 237 12.83 26.61 23.56
C CYS A 237 12.69 26.37 25.08
N HIS A 238 11.46 26.12 25.56
CA HIS A 238 11.23 25.83 26.97
C HIS A 238 11.77 24.45 27.37
N GLU A 239 11.64 23.45 26.53
CA GLU A 239 12.21 22.13 26.75
C GLU A 239 13.74 22.16 26.80
N ILE A 240 14.37 22.92 25.90
CA ILE A 240 15.83 23.13 25.92
C ILE A 240 16.28 23.82 27.24
N ASP A 241 15.59 24.89 27.63
CA ASP A 241 15.92 25.62 28.86
C ASP A 241 15.78 24.77 30.13
N SER A 242 14.88 23.79 30.13
CA SER A 242 14.67 22.86 31.24
C SER A 242 15.56 21.62 31.20
N SER A 243 16.43 21.49 30.22
CA SER A 243 17.34 20.36 30.04
C SER A 243 18.76 20.71 30.55
N ASP A 244 19.56 19.67 30.85
CA ASP A 244 20.99 19.83 31.27
C ASP A 244 21.85 20.51 30.18
N VAL A 245 21.34 20.58 28.94
CA VAL A 245 21.99 21.27 27.81
C VAL A 245 21.97 22.80 28.00
N ALA A 246 21.05 23.32 28.78
CA ALA A 246 20.97 24.77 29.12
C ALA A 246 22.12 25.28 29.98
N GLU A 247 22.90 24.41 30.63
CA GLU A 247 24.12 24.79 31.35
C GLU A 247 25.19 25.39 30.42
N ASN A 248 25.10 25.15 29.12
CA ASN A 248 25.91 25.81 28.09
C ASN A 248 25.39 27.22 27.81
N GLY A 249 26.11 28.23 28.31
CA GLY A 249 25.71 29.64 28.20
C GLY A 249 25.41 30.13 26.78
N SER A 250 26.06 29.57 25.75
CA SER A 250 25.78 29.90 24.34
C SER A 250 24.42 29.38 23.87
N ILE A 251 23.99 28.24 24.39
CA ILE A 251 22.65 27.66 24.04
C ILE A 251 21.55 28.45 24.75
N ALA A 252 21.75 28.79 26.04
CA ALA A 252 20.80 29.61 26.79
C ALA A 252 20.58 31.00 26.16
N GLU A 253 21.62 31.60 25.61
CA GLU A 253 21.51 32.88 24.90
C GLU A 253 20.73 32.74 23.58
N ARG A 254 21.01 31.70 22.82
CA ARG A 254 20.25 31.39 21.58
C ARG A 254 18.78 31.15 21.85
N THR A 255 18.43 30.34 22.86
CA THR A 255 17.02 30.10 23.20
C THR A 255 16.31 31.36 23.69
N LYS A 256 17.02 32.27 24.32
CA LYS A 256 16.48 33.59 24.68
C LYS A 256 16.18 34.45 23.44
N GLU A 257 17.11 34.53 22.49
CA GLU A 257 16.93 35.24 21.21
C GLU A 257 15.73 34.68 20.44
N GLU A 258 15.61 33.35 20.33
CA GLU A 258 14.51 32.71 19.62
C GLU A 258 13.15 32.98 20.31
N ARG A 259 13.10 33.00 21.63
CA ARG A 259 11.87 33.36 22.36
C ARG A 259 11.47 34.83 22.15
N GLU A 260 12.43 35.73 22.09
CA GLU A 260 12.18 37.16 21.79
C GLU A 260 11.70 37.30 20.35
N TRP A 261 12.28 36.55 19.40
CA TRP A 261 11.84 36.53 18.01
C TRP A 261 10.40 35.97 17.91
N VAL A 262 10.06 34.86 18.54
CA VAL A 262 8.70 34.29 18.57
C VAL A 262 7.69 35.31 19.12
N ARG A 263 8.05 36.01 20.21
CA ARG A 263 7.19 37.01 20.82
C ARG A 263 6.98 38.20 19.87
N SER A 264 8.03 38.67 19.22
CA SER A 264 7.93 39.79 18.26
C SER A 264 7.10 39.43 17.04
N ARG A 265 7.19 38.17 16.53
CA ARG A 265 6.37 37.70 15.41
C ARG A 265 4.89 37.61 15.78
N LYS A 266 4.60 37.05 16.97
CA LYS A 266 3.22 37.02 17.46
C LYS A 266 2.64 38.42 17.60
N GLN A 267 3.39 39.35 18.24
CA GLN A 267 2.96 40.73 18.37
C GLN A 267 2.70 41.36 17.01
N ARG A 268 3.54 41.14 16.01
CA ARG A 268 3.36 41.65 14.66
C ARG A 268 2.08 41.12 14.01
N LEU A 269 1.71 39.84 14.21
CA LEU A 269 0.44 39.30 13.73
C LEU A 269 -0.76 39.95 14.42
N ASP A 270 -0.69 40.16 15.73
CA ASP A 270 -1.72 40.84 16.50
C ASP A 270 -1.89 42.32 16.03
N ASP A 271 -0.77 43.01 15.80
CA ASP A 271 -0.76 44.41 15.27
C ASP A 271 -1.37 44.45 13.87
N MET A 272 -0.97 43.53 12.95
CA MET A 272 -1.53 43.48 11.60
C MET A 272 -3.04 43.21 11.63
N THR A 273 -3.52 42.37 12.54
CA THR A 273 -4.96 42.12 12.70
C THR A 273 -5.68 43.42 13.08
N SER A 274 -5.15 44.18 14.05
CA SER A 274 -5.71 45.45 14.46
C SER A 274 -5.66 46.52 13.35
N GLU A 275 -4.55 46.57 12.60
CA GLU A 275 -4.37 47.49 11.47
C GLU A 275 -5.33 47.16 10.30
N LEU A 276 -5.69 45.85 10.09
CA LEU A 276 -6.72 45.43 9.11
C LEU A 276 -8.13 45.82 9.60
N GLU A 277 -8.43 45.67 10.90
CA GLU A 277 -9.72 46.00 11.49
C GLU A 277 -10.02 47.50 11.45
N ASP A 278 -9.03 48.35 11.69
CA ASP A 278 -9.16 49.79 11.67
C ASP A 278 -8.98 50.42 10.26
N GLY A 279 -8.62 49.60 9.28
CA GLY A 279 -8.43 49.98 7.87
C GLY A 279 -7.15 50.76 7.59
N SER A 280 -6.20 50.81 8.52
CA SER A 280 -4.89 51.42 8.33
C SER A 280 -3.95 50.58 7.47
N LEU A 281 -4.13 49.24 7.48
CA LEU A 281 -3.48 48.30 6.59
C LEU A 281 -4.50 47.80 5.55
N ARG A 282 -4.07 47.69 4.29
CA ARG A 282 -4.84 46.99 3.24
C ARG A 282 -4.10 45.74 2.79
N PRO A 283 -4.83 44.64 2.58
CA PRO A 283 -4.22 43.45 2.00
C PRO A 283 -3.75 43.77 0.57
N SER A 284 -2.51 43.41 0.26
CA SER A 284 -1.89 43.58 -1.07
C SER A 284 -1.02 42.38 -1.45
#